data_fde55cbd2a2c3e7a15fca320521ba225
#
_entry.id   fde55cbd2a2c3e7a15fca320521ba225
#
_cell.length_a   1.000
_cell.length_b   1.000
_cell.length_c   1.000
_cell.angle_alpha   90.00
_cell.angle_beta   90.00
_cell.angle_gamma   90.00
#
_symmetry.space_group_name_H-M   'P 1'
#
loop_
_entity.id
_entity.type
_entity.pdbx_description
1 polymer ?
#
loop_
_entity_poly.entity_id
_entity_poly.type
_entity_poly.pdbx_seq_one_letter_code
_entity_poly.pdbx_strand_id
1 'polypeptide(L)'
;MAENVSLDVLSYQQHCHWMKRALALAEVAGESGEVPVGAVIVDRNGQIIAESSNRKERENDPTAHAEVLAIRAASQFLNNWHLGDLTLYVTLEPCIMCTGAIIQSRLGLLVYGVDDPKSGTIRTVFNLPDSPASNHRLKVISGILEKPCREQLQAWFMKKRREK
;
A
#
# COMPACT_ATOMS: atom_id res chain seq x y z
N MET A 1 -6.54 21.34 -23.92
CA MET A 1 -5.41 21.40 -22.97
C MET A 1 -5.69 20.40 -21.86
N ALA A 2 -4.92 19.35 -21.79
CA ALA A 2 -5.00 18.49 -20.62
C ALA A 2 -4.42 19.28 -19.45
N GLU A 3 -5.27 19.68 -18.52
CA GLU A 3 -4.81 20.22 -17.25
C GLU A 3 -3.93 19.17 -16.59
N ASN A 4 -2.69 19.54 -16.28
CA ASN A 4 -1.76 18.72 -15.52
C ASN A 4 -2.32 18.61 -14.10
N VAL A 5 -3.26 17.69 -13.88
CA VAL A 5 -3.83 17.42 -12.56
C VAL A 5 -2.67 16.86 -11.73
N SER A 6 -2.17 17.66 -10.82
CA SER A 6 -1.20 17.20 -9.82
C SER A 6 -1.76 15.98 -9.09
N LEU A 7 -0.93 14.99 -8.78
CA LEU A 7 -1.31 13.84 -7.95
C LEU A 7 -1.94 14.29 -6.61
N ASP A 8 -1.67 15.53 -6.19
CA ASP A 8 -2.17 16.12 -4.94
C ASP A 8 -3.65 16.60 -5.04
N VAL A 9 -4.27 16.57 -6.23
CA VAL A 9 -5.61 17.16 -6.49
C VAL A 9 -6.67 16.08 -6.69
N LEU A 10 -6.35 14.80 -6.49
CA LEU A 10 -7.39 13.79 -6.46
C LEU A 10 -8.33 14.06 -5.28
N SER A 11 -9.63 14.02 -5.54
CA SER A 11 -10.63 14.23 -4.50
C SER A 11 -10.56 13.12 -3.45
N TYR A 12 -10.99 13.43 -2.22
CA TYR A 12 -11.14 12.42 -1.17
C TYR A 12 -11.96 11.22 -1.65
N GLN A 13 -12.97 11.43 -2.46
CA GLN A 13 -13.82 10.38 -3.03
C GLN A 13 -13.01 9.43 -3.95
N GLN A 14 -12.09 9.96 -4.75
CA GLN A 14 -11.22 9.13 -5.59
C GLN A 14 -10.25 8.30 -4.77
N HIS A 15 -9.67 8.87 -3.71
CA HIS A 15 -8.84 8.12 -2.77
C HIS A 15 -9.64 7.00 -2.07
N CYS A 16 -10.87 7.28 -1.65
CA CYS A 16 -11.76 6.27 -1.08
C CYS A 16 -12.10 5.16 -2.08
N HIS A 17 -12.32 5.50 -3.33
CA HIS A 17 -12.59 4.52 -4.39
C HIS A 17 -11.45 3.49 -4.49
N TRP A 18 -10.21 3.94 -4.59
CA TRP A 18 -9.05 3.04 -4.68
C TRP A 18 -8.76 2.29 -3.38
N MET A 19 -8.97 2.94 -2.23
CA MET A 19 -8.82 2.27 -0.95
C MET A 19 -9.85 1.15 -0.75
N LYS A 20 -11.07 1.32 -1.23
CA LYS A 20 -12.07 0.23 -1.25
C LYS A 20 -11.61 -0.96 -2.08
N ARG A 21 -10.94 -0.70 -3.19
CA ARG A 21 -10.35 -1.78 -4.00
C ARG A 21 -9.25 -2.51 -3.23
N ALA A 22 -8.38 -1.77 -2.55
CA ALA A 22 -7.34 -2.35 -1.71
C ALA A 22 -7.94 -3.18 -0.55
N LEU A 23 -9.01 -2.70 0.07
CA LEU A 23 -9.74 -3.44 1.11
C LEU A 23 -10.32 -4.77 0.59
N ALA A 24 -10.86 -4.78 -0.62
CA ALA A 24 -11.37 -6.01 -1.25
C ALA A 24 -10.24 -7.03 -1.47
N LEU A 25 -9.06 -6.59 -1.89
CA LEU A 25 -7.88 -7.45 -2.03
C LEU A 25 -7.39 -7.97 -0.68
N ALA A 26 -7.43 -7.11 0.36
CA ALA A 26 -7.10 -7.51 1.73
C ALA A 26 -8.04 -8.60 2.25
N GLU A 27 -9.34 -8.51 1.95
CA GLU A 27 -10.33 -9.54 2.29
C GLU A 27 -9.95 -10.90 1.73
N VAL A 28 -9.61 -10.94 0.45
CA VAL A 28 -9.16 -12.17 -0.23
C VAL A 28 -7.93 -12.78 0.46
N ALA A 29 -6.96 -11.95 0.84
CA ALA A 29 -5.80 -12.41 1.61
C ALA A 29 -6.22 -13.01 2.95
N GLY A 30 -7.07 -12.32 3.69
CA GLY A 30 -7.57 -12.77 5.01
C GLY A 30 -8.30 -14.10 4.94
N GLU A 31 -9.15 -14.31 3.94
CA GLU A 31 -9.85 -15.57 3.68
C GLU A 31 -8.88 -16.72 3.37
N SER A 32 -7.74 -16.41 2.79
CA SER A 32 -6.67 -17.38 2.46
C SER A 32 -5.71 -17.65 3.63
N GLY A 33 -5.96 -17.10 4.80
CA GLY A 33 -5.10 -17.28 5.99
C GLY A 33 -3.94 -16.29 6.11
N GLU A 34 -3.85 -15.31 5.23
CA GLU A 34 -2.85 -14.26 5.27
C GLU A 34 -3.33 -13.08 6.12
N VAL A 35 -2.40 -12.31 6.69
CA VAL A 35 -2.76 -11.01 7.27
C VAL A 35 -3.40 -10.15 6.17
N PRO A 36 -4.60 -9.58 6.40
CA PRO A 36 -5.35 -8.91 5.35
C PRO A 36 -4.75 -7.54 5.02
N VAL A 37 -3.89 -7.53 4.05
CA VAL A 37 -3.32 -6.31 3.44
C VAL A 37 -3.48 -6.39 1.93
N GLY A 38 -4.02 -5.33 1.34
CA GLY A 38 -4.21 -5.20 -0.10
C GLY A 38 -3.53 -3.93 -0.61
N ALA A 39 -3.05 -3.99 -1.85
CA ALA A 39 -2.35 -2.90 -2.51
C ALA A 39 -2.79 -2.74 -3.95
N VAL A 40 -2.99 -1.49 -4.38
CA VAL A 40 -3.35 -1.11 -5.75
C VAL A 40 -2.44 0.00 -6.22
N ILE A 41 -1.85 -0.14 -7.40
CA ILE A 41 -1.08 0.92 -8.04
C ILE A 41 -1.85 1.44 -9.24
N VAL A 42 -2.05 2.74 -9.30
CA VAL A 42 -2.78 3.42 -10.39
C VAL A 42 -1.92 4.52 -11.01
N ASP A 43 -2.18 4.80 -12.28
CA ASP A 43 -1.57 5.92 -12.98
C ASP A 43 -2.39 7.22 -12.81
N ARG A 44 -1.91 8.31 -13.40
CA ARG A 44 -2.56 9.62 -13.35
C ARG A 44 -3.93 9.68 -14.02
N ASN A 45 -4.21 8.72 -14.91
CA ASN A 45 -5.49 8.62 -15.62
C ASN A 45 -6.50 7.74 -14.88
N GLY A 46 -6.15 7.22 -13.71
CA GLY A 46 -7.00 6.31 -12.96
C GLY A 46 -7.03 4.89 -13.53
N GLN A 47 -6.00 4.50 -14.28
CA GLN A 47 -5.86 3.13 -14.74
C GLN A 47 -5.10 2.30 -13.72
N ILE A 48 -5.60 1.11 -13.40
CA ILE A 48 -4.91 0.15 -12.55
C ILE A 48 -3.72 -0.42 -13.32
N ILE A 49 -2.52 -0.24 -12.75
CA ILE A 49 -1.27 -0.77 -13.30
C ILE A 49 -0.94 -2.11 -12.64
N ALA A 50 -1.19 -2.24 -11.34
CA ALA A 50 -0.96 -3.48 -10.60
C ALA A 50 -1.86 -3.57 -9.38
N GLU A 51 -2.20 -4.79 -8.99
CA GLU A 51 -2.93 -5.11 -7.79
C GLU A 51 -2.28 -6.30 -7.11
N SER A 52 -2.29 -6.34 -5.78
CA SER A 52 -1.84 -7.50 -5.03
C SER A 52 -2.41 -7.54 -3.63
N SER A 53 -2.27 -8.69 -3.00
CA SER A 53 -2.57 -8.91 -1.60
C SER A 53 -1.43 -9.70 -0.95
N ASN A 54 -1.37 -9.68 0.38
CA ASN A 54 -0.34 -10.40 1.12
C ASN A 54 -0.41 -11.91 0.81
N ARG A 55 0.76 -12.52 0.53
CA ARG A 55 0.91 -13.94 0.17
C ARG A 55 2.10 -14.60 0.87
N LYS A 56 2.54 -14.04 1.97
CA LYS A 56 3.73 -14.50 2.71
C LYS A 56 3.66 -15.98 3.09
N GLU A 57 2.55 -16.40 3.67
CA GLU A 57 2.36 -17.79 4.10
C GLU A 57 2.20 -18.73 2.91
N ARG A 58 1.35 -18.37 1.96
CA ARG A 58 1.05 -19.19 0.78
C ARG A 58 2.28 -19.45 -0.09
N GLU A 59 3.13 -18.46 -0.25
CA GLU A 59 4.32 -18.55 -1.10
C GLU A 59 5.59 -18.94 -0.32
N ASN A 60 5.50 -19.07 1.02
CA ASN A 60 6.68 -19.26 1.88
C ASN A 60 7.76 -18.21 1.59
N ASP A 61 7.34 -16.97 1.38
CA ASP A 61 8.22 -15.87 1.00
C ASP A 61 8.04 -14.70 1.99
N PRO A 62 9.05 -14.39 2.82
CA PRO A 62 8.94 -13.30 3.78
C PRO A 62 8.82 -11.92 3.12
N THR A 63 9.14 -11.81 1.83
CA THR A 63 9.03 -10.55 1.08
C THR A 63 7.71 -10.40 0.32
N ALA A 64 6.85 -11.42 0.33
CA ALA A 64 5.58 -11.42 -0.41
C ALA A 64 4.48 -10.60 0.28
N HIS A 65 4.81 -9.38 0.68
CA HIS A 65 3.86 -8.37 1.12
C HIS A 65 3.14 -7.74 -0.07
N ALA A 66 1.90 -7.32 0.13
CA ALA A 66 1.07 -6.74 -0.92
C ALA A 66 1.79 -5.61 -1.68
N GLU A 67 2.47 -4.73 -0.96
CA GLU A 67 3.16 -3.57 -1.52
C GLU A 67 4.34 -3.97 -2.43
N VAL A 68 5.19 -4.88 -1.96
CA VAL A 68 6.34 -5.37 -2.74
C VAL A 68 5.86 -6.07 -4.01
N LEU A 69 4.84 -6.91 -3.89
CA LEU A 69 4.27 -7.63 -5.03
C LEU A 69 3.66 -6.67 -6.06
N ALA A 70 2.94 -5.64 -5.61
CA ALA A 70 2.36 -4.63 -6.49
C ALA A 70 3.45 -3.81 -7.20
N ILE A 71 4.51 -3.39 -6.49
CA ILE A 71 5.64 -2.66 -7.07
C ILE A 71 6.34 -3.51 -8.14
N ARG A 72 6.60 -4.78 -7.85
CA ARG A 72 7.22 -5.70 -8.81
C ARG A 72 6.35 -5.86 -10.07
N ALA A 73 5.06 -6.11 -9.89
CA ALA A 73 4.12 -6.26 -11.01
C ALA A 73 4.02 -4.99 -11.85
N ALA A 74 3.94 -3.82 -11.23
CA ALA A 74 3.90 -2.54 -11.93
C ALA A 74 5.18 -2.29 -12.75
N SER A 75 6.33 -2.55 -12.14
CA SER A 75 7.64 -2.37 -12.79
C SER A 75 7.80 -3.29 -14.00
N GLN A 76 7.35 -4.52 -13.88
CA GLN A 76 7.36 -5.49 -15.00
C GLN A 76 6.40 -5.09 -16.11
N PHE A 77 5.18 -4.69 -15.76
CA PHE A 77 4.17 -4.26 -16.74
C PHE A 77 4.63 -3.05 -17.54
N LEU A 78 5.24 -2.06 -16.87
CA LEU A 78 5.74 -0.84 -17.50
C LEU A 78 7.12 -1.00 -18.13
N ASN A 79 7.79 -2.12 -17.89
CA ASN A 79 9.19 -2.33 -18.23
C ASN A 79 10.07 -1.17 -17.71
N ASN A 80 9.78 -0.69 -16.51
CA ASN A 80 10.44 0.45 -15.88
C ASN A 80 10.32 0.34 -14.35
N TRP A 81 11.45 0.37 -13.65
CA TRP A 81 11.46 0.34 -12.19
C TRP A 81 11.13 1.69 -11.54
N HIS A 82 11.18 2.78 -12.31
CA HIS A 82 10.91 4.14 -11.84
C HIS A 82 9.40 4.43 -11.90
N LEU A 83 8.77 4.56 -10.74
CA LEU A 83 7.31 4.67 -10.60
C LEU A 83 6.85 6.08 -10.17
N GLY A 84 7.57 7.11 -10.60
CA GLY A 84 7.37 8.49 -10.16
C GLY A 84 6.01 9.11 -10.51
N ASP A 85 5.32 8.56 -11.50
CA ASP A 85 4.01 9.04 -11.94
C ASP A 85 2.83 8.20 -11.38
N LEU A 86 3.12 7.27 -10.48
CA LEU A 86 2.14 6.33 -9.96
C LEU A 86 1.78 6.63 -8.50
N THR A 87 0.58 6.19 -8.14
CA THR A 87 0.08 6.21 -6.76
C THR A 87 -0.12 4.78 -6.27
N LEU A 88 0.40 4.48 -5.08
CA LEU A 88 0.15 3.22 -4.37
C LEU A 88 -0.89 3.45 -3.28
N TYR A 89 -1.95 2.68 -3.31
CA TYR A 89 -2.94 2.56 -2.23
C TYR A 89 -2.71 1.27 -1.47
N VAL A 90 -2.59 1.34 -0.16
CA VAL A 90 -2.42 0.18 0.71
C VAL A 90 -3.23 0.34 1.99
N THR A 91 -3.84 -0.73 2.47
CA THR A 91 -4.75 -0.68 3.62
C THR A 91 -4.06 -0.41 4.95
N LEU A 92 -2.80 -0.80 5.08
CA LEU A 92 -1.99 -0.67 6.29
C LEU A 92 -0.72 0.12 6.00
N GLU A 93 -0.29 0.93 6.96
CA GLU A 93 1.00 1.63 6.88
C GLU A 93 2.14 0.65 6.58
N PRO A 94 2.97 0.92 5.54
CA PRO A 94 4.05 0.01 5.17
C PRO A 94 5.10 -0.20 6.26
N CYS A 95 5.59 -1.44 6.35
CA CYS A 95 6.72 -1.82 7.20
C CYS A 95 8.06 -1.35 6.60
N ILE A 96 9.16 -1.58 7.31
CA ILE A 96 10.51 -1.15 6.88
C ILE A 96 10.90 -1.70 5.51
N MET A 97 10.59 -2.95 5.22
CA MET A 97 10.89 -3.58 3.93
C MET A 97 10.11 -2.91 2.79
N CYS A 98 8.79 -2.75 2.97
CA CYS A 98 7.92 -2.16 1.95
C CYS A 98 8.20 -0.68 1.76
N THR A 99 8.45 0.07 2.83
CA THR A 99 8.83 1.48 2.74
C THR A 99 10.15 1.64 1.98
N GLY A 100 11.13 0.77 2.24
CA GLY A 100 12.37 0.74 1.48
C GLY A 100 12.13 0.50 -0.02
N ALA A 101 11.28 -0.47 -0.37
CA ALA A 101 10.92 -0.75 -1.76
C ALA A 101 10.20 0.44 -2.42
N ILE A 102 9.29 1.10 -1.71
CA ILE A 102 8.58 2.29 -2.16
C ILE A 102 9.58 3.41 -2.49
N ILE A 103 10.53 3.67 -1.60
CA ILE A 103 11.57 4.68 -1.81
C ILE A 103 12.46 4.32 -3.00
N GLN A 104 12.89 3.06 -3.10
CA GLN A 104 13.74 2.61 -4.19
C GLN A 104 13.05 2.72 -5.55
N SER A 105 11.75 2.49 -5.61
CA SER A 105 10.95 2.63 -6.83
C SER A 105 10.69 4.07 -7.25
N ARG A 106 11.06 5.05 -6.43
CA ARG A 106 10.77 6.47 -6.67
C ARG A 106 9.27 6.77 -6.80
N LEU A 107 8.42 6.01 -6.10
CA LEU A 107 6.97 6.17 -6.16
C LEU A 107 6.57 7.65 -5.95
N GLY A 108 5.58 8.11 -6.73
CA GLY A 108 5.14 9.51 -6.66
C GLY A 108 4.28 9.82 -5.44
N LEU A 109 3.30 8.97 -5.14
CA LEU A 109 2.37 9.17 -4.03
C LEU A 109 2.05 7.84 -3.35
N LEU A 110 2.16 7.82 -2.02
CA LEU A 110 1.67 6.75 -1.18
C LEU A 110 0.40 7.20 -0.45
N VAL A 111 -0.66 6.40 -0.54
CA VAL A 111 -1.90 6.58 0.22
C VAL A 111 -2.14 5.33 1.05
N TYR A 112 -2.23 5.47 2.37
CA TYR A 112 -2.54 4.32 3.22
C TYR A 112 -3.73 4.57 4.15
N GLY A 113 -4.33 3.48 4.63
CA GLY A 113 -5.53 3.53 5.46
C GLY A 113 -5.21 3.79 6.92
N VAL A 114 -4.65 2.83 7.61
CA VAL A 114 -4.46 2.85 9.07
C VAL A 114 -2.98 2.75 9.44
N ASP A 115 -2.58 3.49 10.48
CA ASP A 115 -1.25 3.42 11.07
C ASP A 115 -0.97 2.04 11.67
N ASP A 116 0.27 1.57 11.57
CA ASP A 116 0.73 0.34 12.22
C ASP A 116 1.57 0.69 13.45
N PRO A 117 1.03 0.51 14.68
CA PRO A 117 1.74 0.85 15.90
C PRO A 117 2.93 -0.05 16.21
N LYS A 118 3.06 -1.19 15.55
CA LYS A 118 4.14 -2.16 15.80
C LYS A 118 5.31 -2.03 14.83
N SER A 119 5.02 -1.83 13.54
CA SER A 119 6.04 -1.89 12.50
C SER A 119 5.90 -0.83 11.40
N GLY A 120 5.05 0.17 11.58
CA GLY A 120 4.87 1.25 10.61
C GLY A 120 6.12 2.14 10.52
N THR A 121 6.66 2.29 9.31
CA THR A 121 7.89 3.05 9.07
C THR A 121 7.71 4.25 8.14
N ILE A 122 6.47 4.65 7.90
CA ILE A 122 6.18 5.94 7.25
C ILE A 122 6.23 7.06 8.29
N ARG A 123 5.54 6.89 9.42
CA ARG A 123 5.49 7.91 10.48
C ARG A 123 5.28 7.38 11.90
N THR A 124 4.79 6.15 12.09
CA THR A 124 4.26 5.73 13.40
C THR A 124 5.37 5.25 14.34
N VAL A 125 6.17 4.27 13.97
CA VAL A 125 7.30 3.79 14.77
C VAL A 125 8.59 4.47 14.34
N PHE A 126 8.75 4.69 13.06
CA PHE A 126 9.91 5.34 12.46
C PHE A 126 9.48 6.12 11.22
N ASN A 127 10.21 7.18 10.88
CA ASN A 127 9.98 7.95 9.66
C ASN A 127 11.14 7.73 8.68
N LEU A 128 11.08 6.64 7.92
CA LEU A 128 12.10 6.29 6.95
C LEU A 128 12.12 7.25 5.73
N PRO A 129 10.97 7.72 5.20
CA PRO A 129 10.98 8.63 4.06
C PRO A 129 11.73 9.95 4.29
N ASP A 130 11.71 10.47 5.52
CA ASP A 130 12.39 11.73 5.87
C ASP A 130 13.78 11.50 6.50
N SER A 131 14.24 10.25 6.58
CA SER A 131 15.55 9.92 7.12
C SER A 131 16.67 10.19 6.11
N PRO A 132 17.93 10.34 6.58
CA PRO A 132 19.09 10.47 5.68
C PRO A 132 19.29 9.28 4.74
N ALA A 133 18.69 8.11 5.04
CA ALA A 133 18.75 6.94 4.18
C ALA A 133 17.87 7.07 2.93
N SER A 134 16.92 8.00 2.92
CA SER A 134 16.04 8.23 1.77
C SER A 134 16.64 9.32 0.85
N ASN A 135 16.79 8.97 -0.42
CA ASN A 135 17.21 9.89 -1.48
C ASN A 135 16.06 10.27 -2.42
N HIS A 136 14.82 10.05 -1.99
CA HIS A 136 13.60 10.32 -2.74
C HIS A 136 12.57 11.03 -1.86
N ARG A 137 11.93 12.07 -2.38
CA ARG A 137 10.80 12.74 -1.73
C ARG A 137 9.51 11.97 -2.01
N LEU A 138 9.07 11.21 -1.03
CA LEU A 138 7.80 10.51 -1.07
C LEU A 138 6.68 11.44 -0.57
N LYS A 139 5.66 11.65 -1.37
CA LYS A 139 4.41 12.28 -0.92
C LYS A 139 3.55 11.22 -0.26
N VAL A 140 2.91 11.56 0.87
CA VAL A 140 2.12 10.64 1.66
C VAL A 140 0.78 11.25 2.03
N ILE A 141 -0.29 10.48 1.86
CA ILE A 141 -1.63 10.74 2.41
C ILE A 141 -2.00 9.55 3.28
N SER A 142 -2.39 9.80 4.52
CA SER A 142 -2.78 8.77 5.48
C SER A 142 -4.23 8.92 5.92
N GLY A 143 -4.80 7.87 6.49
CA GLY A 143 -6.13 7.92 7.10
C GLY A 143 -7.29 7.79 6.12
N ILE A 144 -7.06 7.36 4.91
CA ILE A 144 -8.14 7.12 3.93
C ILE A 144 -8.85 5.82 4.28
N LEU A 145 -10.14 5.91 4.63
CA LEU A 145 -10.92 4.81 5.15
C LEU A 145 -10.24 4.12 6.36
N GLU A 146 -9.67 4.92 7.24
CA GLU A 146 -8.92 4.44 8.40
C GLU A 146 -9.71 3.45 9.25
N LYS A 147 -10.97 3.76 9.57
CA LYS A 147 -11.83 2.91 10.39
C LYS A 147 -12.10 1.55 9.72
N PRO A 148 -12.56 1.47 8.46
CA PRO A 148 -12.72 0.18 7.76
C PRO A 148 -11.42 -0.62 7.70
N CYS A 149 -10.28 0.00 7.44
CA CYS A 149 -8.98 -0.67 7.41
C CYS A 149 -8.60 -1.25 8.78
N ARG A 150 -8.82 -0.49 9.84
CA ARG A 150 -8.57 -0.94 11.22
C ARG A 150 -9.47 -2.11 11.61
N GLU A 151 -10.75 -2.00 11.35
CA GLU A 151 -11.75 -3.01 11.71
C GLU A 151 -11.50 -4.34 11.01
N GLN A 152 -11.12 -4.31 9.75
CA GLN A 152 -10.78 -5.53 8.99
C GLN A 152 -9.61 -6.28 9.60
N LEU A 153 -8.53 -5.57 9.94
CA LEU A 153 -7.36 -6.15 10.61
C LEU A 153 -7.71 -6.71 12.00
N GLN A 154 -8.41 -5.91 12.81
CA GLN A 154 -8.79 -6.31 14.17
C GLN A 154 -9.69 -7.54 14.17
N ALA A 155 -10.66 -7.61 13.29
CA ALA A 155 -11.57 -8.75 13.15
C ALA A 155 -10.81 -10.04 12.78
N TRP A 156 -9.86 -9.95 11.85
CA TRP A 156 -9.05 -11.09 11.44
C TRP A 156 -8.17 -11.60 12.59
N PHE A 157 -7.46 -10.70 13.29
CA PHE A 157 -6.62 -11.10 14.43
C PHE A 157 -7.44 -11.67 15.59
N MET A 158 -8.63 -11.15 15.86
CA MET A 158 -9.54 -11.71 16.86
C MET A 158 -9.97 -13.13 16.48
N LYS A 159 -10.34 -13.36 15.22
CA LYS A 159 -10.68 -14.69 14.71
C LYS A 159 -9.52 -15.67 14.88
N LYS A 160 -8.31 -15.28 14.52
CA LYS A 160 -7.10 -16.10 14.66
C LYS A 160 -6.78 -16.47 16.10
N ARG A 161 -6.99 -15.56 17.04
CA ARG A 161 -6.81 -15.85 18.49
C ARG A 161 -7.81 -16.88 19.02
N ARG A 162 -9.03 -16.89 18.48
CA ARG A 162 -10.07 -17.86 18.86
C ARG A 162 -9.83 -19.26 18.29
N GLU A 163 -9.11 -19.38 17.19
CA GLU A 163 -8.75 -20.64 16.54
C GLU A 163 -7.56 -21.34 17.22
N LYS A 164 -6.86 -20.67 18.13
CA LYS A 164 -5.79 -21.24 18.95
C LYS A 164 -6.33 -21.79 20.26
#